data_252cbf4811d50487c59df6c5b0a3bcbf
#
_entry.id   252cbf4811d50487c59df6c5b0a3bcbf
#
_cell.length_a   1.000
_cell.length_b   1.000
_cell.length_c   1.000
_cell.angle_alpha   90.00
_cell.angle_beta   90.00
_cell.angle_gamma   90.00
#
_symmetry.space_group_name_H-M   'P 1'
#
loop_
_entity.id
_entity.type
_entity.pdbx_description
1 polymer ?
#
loop_
_entity_poly.entity_id
_entity_poly.type
_entity_poly.pdbx_seq_one_letter_code
_entity_poly.pdbx_strand_id
1 'polypeptide(L)'
;MVRKKKQNLNKSNLKKLNNIAHLNNFSSKIKSINSEYRDFNIFIKDFEYFISSELNTPAKDLSSQDKIFEGIINRLDFLNNYKNITLRIYLESQKQPKYFLNLSKNINDYFNLFLNTHIEKTISNIIYVYAFNIWIEDNNSMDKTMASIGHAFDNINKLKSLISKR
;
A
#
# COMPACT_ATOMS: atom_id res chain seq x y z
N MET A 1 -25.71 8.74 13.70
CA MET A 1 -24.66 9.75 13.99
C MET A 1 -23.31 9.05 14.08
N VAL A 2 -22.53 9.00 12.99
CA VAL A 2 -21.22 8.36 12.96
C VAL A 2 -20.24 9.30 13.66
N ARG A 3 -19.78 8.95 14.86
CA ARG A 3 -18.70 9.69 15.54
C ARG A 3 -17.48 9.70 14.61
N LYS A 4 -17.11 10.86 14.06
CA LYS A 4 -15.80 11.06 13.42
C LYS A 4 -14.74 10.67 14.43
N LYS A 5 -14.13 9.48 14.26
CA LYS A 5 -12.97 9.06 15.06
C LYS A 5 -11.90 10.14 14.89
N LYS A 6 -11.44 10.71 15.99
CA LYS A 6 -10.39 11.73 15.99
C LYS A 6 -9.14 11.08 15.39
N GLN A 7 -8.71 11.56 14.22
CA GLN A 7 -7.54 11.03 13.53
C GLN A 7 -6.30 11.38 14.34
N ASN A 8 -5.71 10.38 15.00
CA ASN A 8 -4.55 10.57 15.88
C ASN A 8 -3.23 10.62 15.08
N LEU A 9 -3.22 10.07 13.87
CA LEU A 9 -2.07 10.14 12.96
C LEU A 9 -2.17 11.37 12.07
N ASN A 10 -1.10 12.17 12.09
CA ASN A 10 -0.92 13.31 11.21
C ASN A 10 0.50 13.28 10.63
N LYS A 11 0.74 14.12 9.62
CA LYS A 11 2.04 14.19 8.92
C LYS A 11 3.23 14.38 9.86
N SER A 12 3.08 15.21 10.91
CA SER A 12 4.16 15.49 11.88
C SER A 12 4.49 14.24 12.72
N ASN A 13 3.46 13.57 13.24
CA ASN A 13 3.65 12.34 14.01
C ASN A 13 4.25 11.22 13.16
N LEU A 14 3.77 11.07 11.92
CA LEU A 14 4.28 10.05 11.00
C LEU A 14 5.74 10.30 10.61
N LYS A 15 6.15 11.55 10.36
CA LYS A 15 7.57 11.84 10.10
C LYS A 15 8.46 11.46 11.29
N LYS A 16 8.04 11.78 12.52
CA LYS A 16 8.78 11.38 13.74
C LYS A 16 8.85 9.86 13.87
N LEU A 17 7.73 9.17 13.66
CA LEU A 17 7.67 7.71 13.70
C LEU A 17 8.53 7.05 12.62
N ASN A 18 8.56 7.61 11.41
CA ASN A 18 9.36 7.08 10.31
C ASN A 18 10.86 7.07 10.64
N ASN A 19 11.34 8.11 11.33
CA ASN A 19 12.75 8.20 11.75
C ASN A 19 13.14 7.16 12.80
N ILE A 20 12.20 6.63 13.56
CA ILE A 20 12.44 5.66 14.64
C ILE A 20 11.85 4.28 14.39
N ALA A 21 11.28 4.03 13.20
CA ALA A 21 10.59 2.77 12.89
C ALA A 21 11.52 1.54 12.92
N HIS A 22 12.82 1.75 12.72
CA HIS A 22 13.85 0.69 12.81
C HIS A 22 14.19 0.29 14.26
N LEU A 23 13.81 1.10 15.26
CA LEU A 23 14.17 0.85 16.67
C LEU A 23 13.30 -0.24 17.31
N ASN A 24 13.89 -0.99 18.23
CA ASN A 24 13.19 -2.06 18.95
C ASN A 24 12.03 -1.53 19.82
N ASN A 25 12.10 -0.28 20.28
CA ASN A 25 11.08 0.34 21.12
C ASN A 25 9.95 1.03 20.31
N PHE A 26 9.87 0.81 18.99
CA PHE A 26 8.85 1.40 18.12
C PHE A 26 7.43 1.20 18.66
N SER A 27 7.09 -0.03 19.11
CA SER A 27 5.79 -0.34 19.69
C SER A 27 5.45 0.52 20.94
N SER A 28 6.45 0.85 21.76
CA SER A 28 6.25 1.74 22.91
C SER A 28 6.02 3.18 22.45
N LYS A 29 6.70 3.62 21.39
CA LYS A 29 6.55 4.98 20.85
C LYS A 29 5.19 5.20 20.19
N ILE A 30 4.65 4.24 19.44
CA ILE A 30 3.30 4.37 18.88
C ILE A 30 2.23 4.40 19.97
N LYS A 31 2.40 3.63 21.07
CA LYS A 31 1.50 3.68 22.25
C LYS A 31 1.48 5.05 22.93
N SER A 32 2.60 5.79 22.93
CA SER A 32 2.64 7.13 23.51
C SER A 32 1.85 8.16 22.69
N ILE A 33 1.61 7.89 21.40
CA ILE A 33 0.77 8.73 20.52
C ILE A 33 -0.70 8.44 20.75
N ASN A 34 -1.05 7.15 20.82
CA ASN A 34 -2.39 6.68 21.13
C ASN A 34 -2.30 5.34 21.88
N SER A 35 -2.91 5.27 23.06
CA SER A 35 -2.93 4.05 23.88
C SER A 35 -3.60 2.85 23.17
N GLU A 36 -4.53 3.09 22.24
CA GLU A 36 -5.16 2.05 21.42
C GLU A 36 -4.17 1.31 20.51
N TYR A 37 -3.03 1.93 20.15
CA TYR A 37 -1.96 1.30 19.37
C TYR A 37 -1.20 0.20 20.14
N ARG A 38 -1.68 -0.15 21.33
CA ARG A 38 -1.31 -1.40 22.00
C ARG A 38 -1.68 -2.60 21.11
N ASP A 39 -2.80 -2.55 20.39
CA ASP A 39 -3.09 -3.44 19.26
C ASP A 39 -2.50 -2.82 17.98
N PHE A 40 -1.46 -3.44 17.46
CA PHE A 40 -0.76 -2.97 16.26
C PHE A 40 -1.67 -2.93 15.01
N ASN A 41 -2.74 -3.74 14.98
CA ASN A 41 -3.74 -3.62 13.90
C ASN A 41 -4.45 -2.28 13.85
N ILE A 42 -4.67 -1.64 15.00
CA ILE A 42 -5.31 -0.31 15.03
C ILE A 42 -4.35 0.69 14.41
N PHE A 43 -3.05 0.59 14.70
CA PHE A 43 -2.03 1.41 14.07
C PHE A 43 -1.98 1.19 12.54
N ILE A 44 -1.97 -0.08 12.07
CA ILE A 44 -2.00 -0.41 10.63
C ILE A 44 -3.22 0.23 9.97
N LYS A 45 -4.42 0.07 10.55
CA LYS A 45 -5.66 0.63 9.99
C LYS A 45 -5.62 2.16 9.91
N ASP A 46 -5.16 2.82 10.95
CA ASP A 46 -5.09 4.27 10.97
C ASP A 46 -4.02 4.80 9.99
N PHE A 47 -2.90 4.08 9.85
CA PHE A 47 -1.87 4.39 8.86
C PHE A 47 -2.39 4.24 7.43
N GLU A 48 -3.05 3.14 7.11
CA GLU A 48 -3.65 2.88 5.80
C GLU A 48 -4.78 3.88 5.48
N TYR A 49 -5.59 4.23 6.46
CA TYR A 49 -6.61 5.26 6.31
C TYR A 49 -5.97 6.63 5.99
N PHE A 50 -4.89 6.98 6.69
CA PHE A 50 -4.14 8.21 6.42
C PHE A 50 -3.62 8.21 4.97
N ILE A 51 -2.97 7.13 4.52
CA ILE A 51 -2.47 7.02 3.15
C ILE A 51 -3.62 7.21 2.16
N SER A 52 -4.71 6.47 2.31
CA SER A 52 -5.84 6.53 1.39
C SER A 52 -6.52 7.90 1.35
N SER A 53 -6.45 8.67 2.45
CA SER A 53 -7.02 10.03 2.51
C SER A 53 -6.14 11.10 1.83
N GLU A 54 -4.86 10.82 1.62
CA GLU A 54 -3.90 11.74 1.01
C GLU A 54 -3.64 11.41 -0.49
N LEU A 55 -3.96 10.19 -0.92
CA LEU A 55 -3.76 9.76 -2.29
C LEU A 55 -4.88 10.25 -3.21
N ASN A 56 -4.49 10.73 -4.39
CA ASN A 56 -5.42 10.95 -5.49
C ASN A 56 -5.72 9.62 -6.18
N THR A 57 -6.97 9.44 -6.59
CA THR A 57 -7.33 8.32 -7.48
C THR A 57 -6.95 8.65 -8.91
N PRO A 58 -6.56 7.64 -9.73
CA PRO A 58 -6.34 7.82 -11.16
C PRO A 58 -7.53 8.45 -11.88
N ALA A 59 -7.27 9.13 -12.98
CA ALA A 59 -8.31 9.77 -13.77
C ALA A 59 -9.31 8.75 -14.32
N LYS A 60 -10.60 9.14 -14.40
CA LYS A 60 -11.69 8.21 -14.74
C LYS A 60 -11.66 7.72 -16.20
N ASP A 61 -11.13 8.52 -17.08
CA ASP A 61 -11.03 8.28 -18.54
C ASP A 61 -9.84 7.40 -18.95
N LEU A 62 -8.95 7.09 -18.04
CA LEU A 62 -7.83 6.19 -18.30
C LEU A 62 -8.29 4.75 -18.57
N SER A 63 -7.50 4.01 -19.35
CA SER A 63 -7.66 2.57 -19.49
C SER A 63 -7.50 1.85 -18.14
N SER A 64 -8.05 0.63 -18.02
CA SER A 64 -7.88 -0.18 -16.79
C SER A 64 -6.41 -0.44 -16.46
N GLN A 65 -5.57 -0.65 -17.49
CA GLN A 65 -4.14 -0.86 -17.31
C GLN A 65 -3.45 0.38 -16.78
N ASP A 66 -3.75 1.56 -17.35
CA ASP A 66 -3.18 2.82 -16.90
C ASP A 66 -3.63 3.18 -15.48
N LYS A 67 -4.91 2.93 -15.15
CA LYS A 67 -5.42 3.11 -13.77
C LYS A 67 -4.68 2.25 -12.76
N ILE A 68 -4.41 1.00 -13.09
CA ILE A 68 -3.66 0.10 -12.21
C ILE A 68 -2.22 0.59 -12.07
N PHE A 69 -1.56 0.93 -13.19
CA PHE A 69 -0.19 1.46 -13.19
C PHE A 69 -0.09 2.72 -12.32
N GLU A 70 -0.90 3.72 -12.62
CA GLU A 70 -0.90 5.00 -11.92
C GLU A 70 -1.25 4.84 -10.44
N GLY A 71 -2.26 4.01 -10.12
CA GLY A 71 -2.65 3.76 -8.73
C GLY A 71 -1.54 3.09 -7.92
N ILE A 72 -0.80 2.15 -8.50
CA ILE A 72 0.33 1.51 -7.83
C ILE A 72 1.47 2.51 -7.62
N ILE A 73 1.85 3.26 -8.68
CA ILE A 73 2.95 4.23 -8.61
C ILE A 73 2.63 5.33 -7.60
N ASN A 74 1.44 5.95 -7.67
CA ASN A 74 1.04 7.01 -6.75
C ASN A 74 1.11 6.54 -5.29
N ARG A 75 0.69 5.30 -5.02
CA ARG A 75 0.76 4.74 -3.69
C ARG A 75 2.20 4.48 -3.23
N LEU A 76 3.04 3.85 -4.05
CA LEU A 76 4.42 3.52 -3.68
C LEU A 76 5.29 4.78 -3.55
N ASP A 77 5.10 5.78 -4.43
CA ASP A 77 5.79 7.07 -4.35
C ASP A 77 5.41 7.81 -3.05
N PHE A 78 4.12 7.83 -2.72
CA PHE A 78 3.69 8.40 -1.44
C PHE A 78 4.32 7.69 -0.24
N LEU A 79 4.40 6.35 -0.28
CA LEU A 79 5.00 5.53 0.76
C LEU A 79 6.51 5.75 0.91
N ASN A 80 7.22 6.28 -0.09
CA ASN A 80 8.63 6.67 0.04
C ASN A 80 8.85 7.66 1.20
N ASN A 81 7.88 8.57 1.43
CA ASN A 81 7.94 9.50 2.56
C ASN A 81 7.85 8.81 3.93
N TYR A 82 7.37 7.57 3.97
CA TYR A 82 7.13 6.77 5.18
C TYR A 82 7.72 5.36 5.04
N LYS A 83 8.82 5.22 4.27
CA LYS A 83 9.38 3.91 3.89
C LYS A 83 9.69 3.04 5.11
N ASN A 84 10.30 3.61 6.16
CA ASN A 84 10.66 2.84 7.35
C ASN A 84 9.44 2.34 8.14
N ILE A 85 8.36 3.14 8.24
CA ILE A 85 7.09 2.67 8.84
C ILE A 85 6.50 1.56 8.01
N THR A 86 6.45 1.74 6.69
CA THR A 86 5.90 0.75 5.74
C THR A 86 6.64 -0.58 5.85
N LEU A 87 7.97 -0.55 5.86
CA LEU A 87 8.79 -1.74 6.06
C LEU A 87 8.53 -2.39 7.43
N ARG A 88 8.39 -1.60 8.48
CA ARG A 88 8.06 -2.14 9.81
C ARG A 88 6.70 -2.83 9.82
N ILE A 89 5.68 -2.23 9.23
CA ILE A 89 4.35 -2.84 9.11
C ILE A 89 4.45 -4.15 8.32
N TYR A 90 5.16 -4.14 7.20
CA TYR A 90 5.36 -5.32 6.37
C TYR A 90 6.03 -6.46 7.16
N LEU A 91 7.14 -6.19 7.84
CA LEU A 91 7.86 -7.19 8.66
C LEU A 91 7.00 -7.72 9.82
N GLU A 92 6.22 -6.88 10.49
CA GLU A 92 5.33 -7.34 11.54
C GLU A 92 4.13 -8.14 10.96
N SER A 93 3.66 -7.80 9.76
CA SER A 93 2.57 -8.53 9.10
C SER A 93 2.98 -9.96 8.70
N GLN A 94 4.26 -10.18 8.40
CA GLN A 94 4.77 -11.53 8.11
C GLN A 94 4.77 -12.45 9.35
N LYS A 95 4.84 -11.88 10.55
CA LYS A 95 4.86 -12.65 11.80
C LYS A 95 3.46 -13.05 12.28
N GLN A 96 2.41 -12.33 11.87
CA GLN A 96 1.05 -12.55 12.35
C GLN A 96 0.03 -12.49 11.21
N PRO A 97 -0.65 -13.60 10.90
CA PRO A 97 -1.65 -13.66 9.82
C PRO A 97 -2.74 -12.59 9.90
N LYS A 98 -3.14 -12.21 11.13
CA LYS A 98 -4.13 -11.15 11.36
C LYS A 98 -3.67 -9.79 10.81
N TYR A 99 -2.39 -9.45 10.95
CA TYR A 99 -1.83 -8.21 10.42
C TYR A 99 -1.75 -8.22 8.90
N PHE A 100 -1.33 -9.35 8.35
CA PHE A 100 -1.28 -9.57 6.91
C PHE A 100 -2.66 -9.42 6.26
N LEU A 101 -3.69 -10.09 6.82
CA LEU A 101 -5.05 -10.01 6.30
C LEU A 101 -5.61 -8.58 6.33
N ASN A 102 -5.37 -7.83 7.42
CA ASN A 102 -5.82 -6.45 7.51
C ASN A 102 -5.08 -5.54 6.53
N LEU A 103 -3.76 -5.71 6.37
CA LEU A 103 -2.98 -4.96 5.39
C LEU A 103 -3.49 -5.22 3.96
N SER A 104 -3.65 -6.49 3.60
CA SER A 104 -4.15 -6.90 2.28
C SER A 104 -5.56 -6.35 2.01
N LYS A 105 -6.45 -6.38 3.01
CA LYS A 105 -7.78 -5.80 2.90
C LYS A 105 -7.72 -4.29 2.62
N ASN A 106 -6.93 -3.55 3.38
CA ASN A 106 -6.83 -2.10 3.23
C ASN A 106 -6.25 -1.70 1.85
N ILE A 107 -5.27 -2.47 1.36
CA ILE A 107 -4.72 -2.29 0.01
C ILE A 107 -5.80 -2.55 -1.06
N ASN A 108 -6.55 -3.63 -0.90
CA ASN A 108 -7.67 -3.94 -1.80
C ASN A 108 -8.76 -2.86 -1.76
N ASP A 109 -9.07 -2.32 -0.57
CA ASP A 109 -10.04 -1.22 -0.41
C ASP A 109 -9.58 0.04 -1.16
N TYR A 110 -8.28 0.33 -1.21
CA TYR A 110 -7.74 1.41 -2.04
C TYR A 110 -8.01 1.18 -3.53
N PHE A 111 -7.73 0.00 -4.07
CA PHE A 111 -8.00 -0.32 -5.49
C PHE A 111 -9.50 -0.31 -5.81
N ASN A 112 -10.37 -0.64 -4.84
CA ASN A 112 -11.81 -0.57 -4.99
C ASN A 112 -12.34 0.85 -5.24
N LEU A 113 -11.57 1.90 -4.96
CA LEU A 113 -12.00 3.28 -5.19
C LEU A 113 -12.09 3.63 -6.68
N PHE A 114 -11.34 2.95 -7.56
CA PHE A 114 -11.25 3.30 -8.97
C PHE A 114 -11.28 2.12 -9.96
N LEU A 115 -11.24 0.88 -9.47
CA LEU A 115 -11.39 -0.33 -10.30
C LEU A 115 -12.77 -0.95 -10.09
N ASN A 116 -13.42 -1.35 -11.20
CA ASN A 116 -14.80 -1.79 -11.16
C ASN A 116 -14.93 -3.32 -11.14
N THR A 117 -14.12 -4.03 -11.91
CA THR A 117 -14.27 -5.48 -12.07
C THR A 117 -13.39 -6.27 -11.09
N HIS A 118 -13.84 -7.48 -10.76
CA HIS A 118 -13.08 -8.39 -9.92
C HIS A 118 -11.73 -8.76 -10.55
N ILE A 119 -11.69 -8.90 -11.88
CA ILE A 119 -10.47 -9.24 -12.62
C ILE A 119 -9.44 -8.12 -12.49
N GLU A 120 -9.84 -6.85 -12.69
CA GLU A 120 -8.95 -5.70 -12.52
C GLU A 120 -8.36 -5.63 -11.10
N LYS A 121 -9.20 -5.84 -10.09
CA LYS A 121 -8.78 -5.85 -8.68
C LYS A 121 -7.81 -6.98 -8.36
N THR A 122 -8.05 -8.16 -8.93
CA THR A 122 -7.14 -9.30 -8.76
C THR A 122 -5.80 -9.03 -9.42
N ILE A 123 -5.80 -8.53 -10.65
CA ILE A 123 -4.59 -8.16 -11.38
C ILE A 123 -3.82 -7.07 -10.62
N SER A 124 -4.50 -6.02 -10.16
CA SER A 124 -3.85 -4.94 -9.41
C SER A 124 -3.18 -5.42 -8.14
N ASN A 125 -3.82 -6.32 -7.39
CA ASN A 125 -3.22 -6.88 -6.18
C ASN A 125 -1.98 -7.72 -6.47
N ILE A 126 -2.00 -8.54 -7.53
CA ILE A 126 -0.84 -9.35 -7.95
C ILE A 126 0.33 -8.45 -8.35
N ILE A 127 0.06 -7.45 -9.20
CA ILE A 127 1.09 -6.51 -9.67
C ILE A 127 1.61 -5.68 -8.51
N TYR A 128 0.72 -5.23 -7.60
CA TYR A 128 1.12 -4.47 -6.42
C TYR A 128 2.10 -5.24 -5.53
N VAL A 129 1.79 -6.50 -5.20
CA VAL A 129 2.69 -7.34 -4.37
C VAL A 129 4.03 -7.54 -5.06
N TYR A 130 4.04 -7.78 -6.36
CA TYR A 130 5.26 -7.91 -7.15
C TYR A 130 6.08 -6.61 -7.14
N ALA A 131 5.45 -5.48 -7.47
CA ALA A 131 6.09 -4.16 -7.49
C ALA A 131 6.59 -3.74 -6.10
N PHE A 132 5.81 -4.02 -5.04
CA PHE A 132 6.18 -3.71 -3.66
C PHE A 132 7.48 -4.42 -3.23
N ASN A 133 7.66 -5.70 -3.60
CA ASN A 133 8.89 -6.42 -3.28
C ASN A 133 10.11 -5.79 -3.96
N ILE A 134 9.97 -5.26 -5.18
CA ILE A 134 11.05 -4.56 -5.88
C ILE A 134 11.28 -3.17 -5.26
N TRP A 135 10.18 -2.45 -4.94
CA TRP A 135 10.23 -1.14 -4.33
C TRP A 135 10.95 -1.12 -2.97
N ILE A 136 10.90 -2.20 -2.19
CA ILE A 136 11.62 -2.31 -0.92
C ILE A 136 13.12 -2.02 -1.13
N GLU A 137 13.71 -2.54 -2.21
CA GLU A 137 15.13 -2.44 -2.54
C GLU A 137 15.46 -1.32 -3.53
N ASP A 138 14.43 -0.68 -4.11
CA ASP A 138 14.62 0.38 -5.08
C ASP A 138 14.98 1.72 -4.41
N ASN A 139 15.60 2.59 -5.18
CA ASN A 139 15.91 3.94 -4.74
C ASN A 139 14.68 4.86 -4.87
N ASN A 140 14.83 6.12 -4.48
CA ASN A 140 13.73 7.10 -4.52
C ASN A 140 13.26 7.45 -5.95
N SER A 141 14.03 7.12 -7.00
CA SER A 141 13.60 7.35 -8.39
C SER A 141 12.53 6.35 -8.83
N MET A 142 12.45 5.20 -8.18
CA MET A 142 11.51 4.13 -8.48
C MET A 142 11.64 3.55 -9.89
N ASP A 143 12.79 3.71 -10.55
CA ASP A 143 12.97 3.27 -11.95
C ASP A 143 12.79 1.76 -12.12
N LYS A 144 13.34 0.96 -11.21
CA LYS A 144 13.17 -0.51 -11.22
C LYS A 144 11.74 -0.90 -10.94
N THR A 145 11.09 -0.21 -10.01
CA THR A 145 9.69 -0.44 -9.63
C THR A 145 8.77 -0.17 -10.82
N MET A 146 8.92 0.97 -11.50
CA MET A 146 8.14 1.31 -12.69
C MET A 146 8.35 0.31 -13.83
N ALA A 147 9.61 -0.05 -14.12
CA ALA A 147 9.93 -1.05 -15.13
C ALA A 147 9.30 -2.41 -14.81
N SER A 148 9.28 -2.81 -13.54
CA SER A 148 8.70 -4.09 -13.11
C SER A 148 7.19 -4.16 -13.35
N ILE A 149 6.47 -3.06 -13.13
CA ILE A 149 5.03 -3.00 -13.39
C ILE A 149 4.76 -3.15 -14.90
N GLY A 150 5.54 -2.48 -15.74
CA GLY A 150 5.48 -2.65 -17.19
C GLY A 150 5.67 -4.11 -17.62
N HIS A 151 6.73 -4.76 -17.15
CA HIS A 151 6.98 -6.17 -17.41
C HIS A 151 5.86 -7.10 -16.90
N ALA A 152 5.26 -6.80 -15.77
CA ALA A 152 4.13 -7.57 -15.25
C ALA A 152 2.92 -7.50 -16.21
N PHE A 153 2.61 -6.33 -16.75
CA PHE A 153 1.56 -6.17 -17.74
C PHE A 153 1.86 -6.90 -19.05
N ASP A 154 3.09 -6.82 -19.56
CA ASP A 154 3.51 -7.56 -20.75
C ASP A 154 3.31 -9.07 -20.58
N ASN A 155 3.67 -9.61 -19.43
CA ASN A 155 3.47 -11.02 -19.13
C ASN A 155 1.98 -11.40 -19.06
N ILE A 156 1.14 -10.57 -18.44
CA ILE A 156 -0.31 -10.79 -18.39
C ILE A 156 -0.92 -10.75 -19.82
N ASN A 157 -0.50 -9.82 -20.64
CA ASN A 157 -0.98 -9.70 -22.01
C ASN A 157 -0.55 -10.89 -22.89
N LYS A 158 0.68 -11.39 -22.71
CA LYS A 158 1.14 -12.65 -23.35
C LYS A 158 0.27 -13.84 -22.93
N LEU A 159 -0.02 -13.99 -21.64
CA LEU A 159 -0.89 -15.07 -21.15
C LEU A 159 -2.29 -14.98 -21.74
N LYS A 160 -2.90 -13.78 -21.78
CA LYS A 160 -4.22 -13.57 -22.40
C LYS A 160 -4.21 -13.99 -23.88
N SER A 161 -3.16 -13.64 -24.63
CA SER A 161 -3.04 -14.00 -26.04
C SER A 161 -2.91 -15.50 -26.29
N LEU A 162 -2.30 -16.24 -25.37
CA LEU A 162 -2.19 -17.70 -25.44
C LEU A 162 -3.52 -18.40 -25.16
N ILE A 163 -4.32 -17.87 -24.24
CA ILE A 163 -5.62 -18.42 -23.86
C ILE A 163 -6.67 -18.16 -24.98
N SER A 164 -6.60 -16.98 -25.63
CA SER A 164 -7.56 -16.59 -26.68
C SER A 164 -7.34 -17.31 -28.03
N LYS A 165 -6.23 -18.01 -28.20
CA LYS A 165 -5.91 -18.80 -29.39
C LYS A 165 -6.37 -20.28 -29.34
N ARG A 166 -7.01 -20.67 -28.23
CA ARG A 166 -7.65 -21.99 -28.06
C ARG A 166 -9.16 -21.89 -28.19
#